data_e5ffaa10ce2236944abe3e3027e968f9
#
_entry.id   e5ffaa10ce2236944abe3e3027e968f9
#
_cell.length_a   1.000
_cell.length_b   1.000
_cell.length_c   1.000
_cell.angle_alpha   90.00
_cell.angle_beta   90.00
_cell.angle_gamma   90.00
#
_symmetry.space_group_name_H-M   'P 1'
#
loop_
_entity.id
_entity.type
_entity.pdbx_description
1 polymer ?
#
loop_
_entity_poly.entity_id
_entity_poly.type
_entity_poly.pdbx_seq_one_letter_code
_entity_poly.pdbx_strand_id
1 'polypeptide(L)'
;LSEMIVMYSQDPEMVALAKSVGAKGINIAGVCCTGNEVAMRQGIPMAGNFLQQENVVLTGACEAIVVDVQCIFPALGPLSKCFHTKFITTSPIARMPDSDFIEFHEDTAADNAKAIIRMAIENFKNRKPELVNIPNLKTKARVGYSVEAIKKELDGVCNSHVDALGTLKPLADVVKAGVLRGAVA
;
A
#
# COMPACT_ATOMS: atom_id res chain seq x y z
N LEU A 1 -4.96 0.49 10.87
CA LEU A 1 -4.07 -0.68 10.91
C LEU A 1 -2.68 -0.35 10.35
N SER A 2 -2.58 0.22 9.16
CA SER A 2 -1.31 0.50 8.46
C SER A 2 -0.34 1.36 9.28
N GLU A 3 -0.82 2.42 9.91
CA GLU A 3 -0.03 3.25 10.84
C GLU A 3 0.53 2.42 12.00
N MET A 4 -0.28 1.53 12.56
CA MET A 4 0.15 0.67 13.66
C MET A 4 1.19 -0.36 13.21
N ILE A 5 1.07 -0.89 11.99
CA ILE A 5 2.09 -1.77 11.43
C ILE A 5 3.45 -1.03 11.34
N VAL A 6 3.45 0.22 10.87
CA VAL A 6 4.69 1.02 10.82
C VAL A 6 5.24 1.28 12.21
N MET A 7 4.40 1.66 13.16
CA MET A 7 4.81 1.91 14.54
C MET A 7 5.43 0.65 15.18
N TYR A 8 4.75 -0.49 15.10
CA TYR A 8 5.24 -1.73 15.70
C TYR A 8 6.40 -2.37 14.92
N SER A 9 6.61 -2.01 13.66
CA SER A 9 7.81 -2.45 12.93
C SER A 9 9.11 -1.88 13.53
N GLN A 10 8.99 -0.79 14.28
CA GLN A 10 10.12 -0.15 14.99
C GLN A 10 10.19 -0.55 16.47
N ASP A 11 9.25 -1.33 16.94
CA ASP A 11 9.24 -1.83 18.32
C ASP A 11 10.50 -2.68 18.60
N PRO A 12 11.24 -2.41 19.69
CA PRO A 12 12.46 -3.16 20.04
C PRO A 12 12.26 -4.67 20.13
N GLU A 13 11.10 -5.13 20.61
CA GLU A 13 10.77 -6.56 20.70
C GLU A 13 10.66 -7.16 19.29
N MET A 14 9.94 -6.51 18.40
CA MET A 14 9.77 -6.99 17.02
C MET A 14 11.08 -6.96 16.23
N VAL A 15 11.88 -5.91 16.42
CA VAL A 15 13.22 -5.82 15.81
C VAL A 15 14.15 -6.90 16.34
N ALA A 16 14.13 -7.19 17.64
CA ALA A 16 14.90 -8.27 18.23
C ALA A 16 14.48 -9.64 17.68
N LEU A 17 13.17 -9.86 17.55
CA LEU A 17 12.61 -11.08 16.95
C LEU A 17 13.05 -11.23 15.49
N ALA A 18 13.03 -10.16 14.70
CA ALA A 18 13.51 -10.19 13.32
C ALA A 18 15.01 -10.57 13.25
N LYS A 19 15.82 -10.00 14.12
CA LYS A 19 17.25 -10.33 14.21
C LYS A 19 17.49 -11.79 14.63
N SER A 20 16.64 -12.35 15.49
CA SER A 20 16.77 -13.75 15.95
C SER A 20 16.56 -14.76 14.81
N VAL A 21 15.83 -14.40 13.75
CA VAL A 21 15.64 -15.23 12.56
C VAL A 21 16.65 -14.95 11.45
N GLY A 22 17.64 -14.08 11.72
CA GLY A 22 18.70 -13.73 10.77
C GLY A 22 18.40 -12.52 9.88
N ALA A 23 17.27 -11.83 10.07
CA ALA A 23 16.98 -10.60 9.35
C ALA A 23 17.77 -9.42 9.95
N LYS A 24 18.06 -8.42 9.12
CA LYS A 24 18.76 -7.20 9.58
C LYS A 24 17.84 -6.20 10.31
N GLY A 25 16.54 -6.35 10.11
CA GLY A 25 15.49 -5.49 10.64
C GLY A 25 14.19 -5.70 9.89
N ILE A 26 13.23 -4.80 10.11
CA ILE A 26 11.91 -4.83 9.47
C ILE A 26 11.81 -3.60 8.56
N ASN A 27 11.55 -3.83 7.28
CA ASN A 27 11.33 -2.76 6.31
C ASN A 27 9.86 -2.74 5.89
N ILE A 28 9.24 -1.59 5.99
CA ILE A 28 7.90 -1.34 5.49
C ILE A 28 8.01 -0.49 4.23
N ALA A 29 7.29 -0.87 3.19
CA ALA A 29 7.16 -0.10 1.96
C ALA A 29 5.70 0.02 1.56
N GLY A 30 5.33 1.19 1.08
CA GLY A 30 3.98 1.47 0.64
C GLY A 30 3.71 1.01 -0.78
N VAL A 31 2.50 0.58 -1.03
CA VAL A 31 1.98 0.29 -2.38
C VAL A 31 0.60 0.90 -2.50
N CYS A 32 0.33 1.58 -3.60
CA CYS A 32 -0.98 2.14 -3.92
C CYS A 32 -1.48 3.18 -2.90
N CYS A 33 -2.79 3.30 -2.68
CA CYS A 33 -3.42 4.40 -1.93
C CYS A 33 -3.03 4.42 -0.45
N THR A 34 -3.25 3.34 0.27
CA THR A 34 -2.90 3.24 1.70
C THR A 34 -1.39 3.42 1.89
N GLY A 35 -0.58 2.82 1.00
CA GLY A 35 0.86 3.01 1.02
C GLY A 35 1.27 4.47 0.82
N ASN A 36 0.63 5.20 -0.09
CA ASN A 36 0.88 6.62 -0.30
C ASN A 36 0.54 7.46 0.93
N GLU A 37 -0.61 7.18 1.56
CA GLU A 37 -1.02 7.89 2.77
C GLU A 37 -0.02 7.70 3.90
N VAL A 38 0.39 6.46 4.14
CA VAL A 38 1.37 6.14 5.19
C VAL A 38 2.75 6.71 4.84
N ALA A 39 3.14 6.71 3.55
CA ALA A 39 4.38 7.34 3.11
C ALA A 39 4.40 8.84 3.39
N MET A 40 3.28 9.55 3.18
CA MET A 40 3.17 10.97 3.51
C MET A 40 3.30 11.24 5.01
N ARG A 41 2.72 10.39 5.85
CA ARG A 41 2.68 10.59 7.30
C ARG A 41 3.94 10.11 8.01
N GLN A 42 4.47 8.96 7.59
CA GLN A 42 5.54 8.24 8.29
C GLN A 42 6.87 8.23 7.53
N GLY A 43 6.89 8.74 6.28
CA GLY A 43 8.11 8.80 5.48
C GLY A 43 8.62 7.43 5.01
N ILE A 44 7.79 6.40 4.99
CA ILE A 44 8.19 5.09 4.45
C ILE A 44 8.42 5.17 2.93
N PRO A 45 9.31 4.35 2.36
CA PRO A 45 9.51 4.31 0.92
C PRO A 45 8.29 3.72 0.20
N MET A 46 8.10 4.11 -1.06
CA MET A 46 7.13 3.50 -1.96
C MET A 46 7.78 2.39 -2.79
N ALA A 47 7.18 1.21 -2.80
CA ALA A 47 7.59 0.09 -3.64
C ALA A 47 6.89 0.10 -5.00
N GLY A 48 5.73 0.72 -5.10
CA GLY A 48 5.02 0.80 -6.37
C GLY A 48 3.64 1.45 -6.25
N ASN A 49 3.01 1.65 -7.39
CA ASN A 49 1.61 2.08 -7.49
C ASN A 49 0.69 0.87 -7.73
N PHE A 50 -0.58 1.15 -8.02
CA PHE A 50 -1.59 0.14 -8.31
C PHE A 50 -1.14 -0.90 -9.37
N LEU A 51 -0.55 -0.45 -10.48
CA LEU A 51 -0.13 -1.32 -11.57
C LEU A 51 1.13 -2.14 -11.28
N GLN A 52 1.77 -1.90 -10.13
CA GLN A 52 3.04 -2.52 -9.76
C GLN A 52 2.93 -3.49 -8.58
N GLN A 53 1.72 -3.78 -8.11
CA GLN A 53 1.49 -4.66 -6.96
C GLN A 53 2.15 -6.04 -7.13
N GLU A 54 1.98 -6.65 -8.29
CA GLU A 54 2.54 -7.94 -8.61
C GLU A 54 4.07 -7.90 -8.66
N ASN A 55 4.64 -6.80 -9.16
CA ASN A 55 6.09 -6.63 -9.25
C ASN A 55 6.76 -6.65 -7.86
N VAL A 56 6.05 -6.19 -6.82
CA VAL A 56 6.57 -6.26 -5.45
C VAL A 56 6.76 -7.71 -5.01
N VAL A 57 5.81 -8.58 -5.31
CA VAL A 57 5.91 -10.03 -5.03
C VAL A 57 7.02 -10.66 -5.88
N LEU A 58 7.09 -10.29 -7.16
CA LEU A 58 8.10 -10.80 -8.11
C LEU A 58 9.55 -10.45 -7.71
N THR A 59 9.76 -9.47 -6.84
CA THR A 59 11.10 -9.22 -6.29
C THR A 59 11.64 -10.39 -5.47
N GLY A 60 10.78 -11.31 -5.00
CA GLY A 60 11.15 -12.41 -4.11
C GLY A 60 11.67 -11.98 -2.75
N ALA A 61 11.55 -10.69 -2.41
CA ALA A 61 12.06 -10.10 -1.17
C ALA A 61 10.95 -9.67 -0.20
N CYS A 62 9.69 -9.94 -0.54
CA CYS A 62 8.52 -9.54 0.25
C CYS A 62 8.03 -10.70 1.12
N GLU A 63 8.11 -10.58 2.43
CA GLU A 63 7.63 -11.59 3.37
C GLU A 63 6.12 -11.59 3.51
N ALA A 64 5.53 -10.41 3.50
CA ALA A 64 4.08 -10.24 3.59
C ALA A 64 3.62 -9.03 2.78
N ILE A 65 2.50 -9.18 2.08
CA ILE A 65 1.73 -8.08 1.50
C ILE A 65 0.41 -8.02 2.24
N VAL A 66 0.09 -6.85 2.76
CA VAL A 66 -1.11 -6.61 3.56
C VAL A 66 -2.03 -5.69 2.77
N VAL A 67 -3.26 -6.11 2.60
CA VAL A 67 -4.27 -5.37 1.84
C VAL A 67 -5.53 -5.15 2.66
N ASP A 68 -6.18 -4.02 2.43
CA ASP A 68 -7.34 -3.60 3.22
C ASP A 68 -8.65 -3.68 2.44
N VAL A 69 -8.96 -2.73 1.53
CA VAL A 69 -10.32 -2.57 1.00
C VAL A 69 -10.41 -2.63 -0.51
N GLN A 70 -9.51 -1.94 -1.24
CA GLN A 70 -9.68 -1.71 -2.67
C GLN A 70 -8.36 -1.76 -3.44
N CYS A 71 -8.47 -1.71 -4.78
CA CYS A 71 -7.32 -1.71 -5.69
C CYS A 71 -6.41 -2.93 -5.51
N ILE A 72 -6.99 -4.11 -5.35
CA ILE A 72 -6.26 -5.35 -5.12
C ILE A 72 -6.38 -6.25 -6.35
N PHE A 73 -5.26 -6.65 -6.94
CA PHE A 73 -5.29 -7.60 -8.04
C PHE A 73 -5.52 -9.03 -7.52
N PRO A 74 -6.53 -9.74 -8.05
CA PRO A 74 -6.80 -11.13 -7.67
C PRO A 74 -5.61 -12.07 -7.92
N ALA A 75 -4.75 -11.74 -8.88
CA ALA A 75 -3.55 -12.51 -9.18
C ALA A 75 -2.51 -12.54 -8.05
N LEU A 76 -2.60 -11.63 -7.06
CA LEU A 76 -1.69 -11.63 -5.91
C LEU A 76 -1.77 -12.93 -5.09
N GLY A 77 -2.95 -13.53 -4.95
CA GLY A 77 -3.13 -14.79 -4.24
C GLY A 77 -2.29 -15.93 -4.84
N PRO A 78 -2.58 -16.37 -6.08
CA PRO A 78 -1.80 -17.44 -6.72
C PRO A 78 -0.33 -17.06 -6.94
N LEU A 79 -0.02 -15.79 -7.23
CA LEU A 79 1.35 -15.34 -7.41
C LEU A 79 2.16 -15.45 -6.11
N SER A 80 1.58 -15.07 -4.98
CA SER A 80 2.23 -15.17 -3.67
C SER A 80 2.65 -16.59 -3.32
N LYS A 81 1.91 -17.60 -3.79
CA LYS A 81 2.25 -19.02 -3.61
C LYS A 81 3.46 -19.47 -4.42
N CYS A 82 3.78 -18.82 -5.53
CA CYS A 82 4.98 -19.11 -6.31
C CYS A 82 6.25 -18.66 -5.59
N PHE A 83 6.10 -17.73 -4.65
CA PHE A 83 7.15 -17.20 -3.79
C PHE A 83 6.91 -17.64 -2.34
N HIS A 84 7.57 -16.98 -1.39
CA HIS A 84 7.32 -17.20 0.03
C HIS A 84 6.36 -16.18 0.62
N THR A 85 5.92 -15.18 -0.16
CA THR A 85 5.12 -14.03 0.30
C THR A 85 3.81 -14.47 0.93
N LYS A 86 3.52 -14.00 2.14
CA LYS A 86 2.21 -14.10 2.78
C LYS A 86 1.28 -13.02 2.23
N PHE A 87 0.15 -13.43 1.67
CA PHE A 87 -0.89 -12.50 1.21
C PHE A 87 -1.97 -12.40 2.29
N ILE A 88 -2.07 -11.24 2.94
CA ILE A 88 -2.91 -11.03 4.12
C ILE A 88 -3.99 -10.00 3.78
N THR A 89 -5.25 -10.40 3.93
CA THR A 89 -6.42 -9.53 3.80
C THR A 89 -6.96 -9.17 5.19
N THR A 90 -7.41 -7.92 5.37
CA THR A 90 -7.79 -7.40 6.68
C THR A 90 -9.24 -6.91 6.76
N SER A 91 -9.93 -6.88 5.63
CA SER A 91 -11.35 -6.51 5.55
C SER A 91 -12.19 -7.66 4.99
N PRO A 92 -13.38 -7.94 5.55
CA PRO A 92 -14.30 -8.93 5.00
C PRO A 92 -14.68 -8.65 3.55
N ILE A 93 -14.77 -7.37 3.17
CA ILE A 93 -15.14 -6.94 1.82
C ILE A 93 -14.02 -7.27 0.80
N ALA A 94 -12.78 -7.26 1.24
CA ALA A 94 -11.60 -7.53 0.40
C ALA A 94 -11.02 -8.92 0.62
N ARG A 95 -11.74 -9.82 1.28
CA ARG A 95 -11.29 -11.18 1.49
C ARG A 95 -11.20 -11.94 0.18
N MET A 96 -10.03 -12.42 -0.15
CA MET A 96 -9.75 -13.11 -1.40
C MET A 96 -9.36 -14.57 -1.19
N PRO A 97 -9.58 -15.43 -2.21
CA PRO A 97 -9.01 -16.77 -2.21
C PRO A 97 -7.48 -16.71 -2.06
N ASP A 98 -6.94 -17.73 -1.43
CA ASP A 98 -5.48 -17.87 -1.25
C ASP A 98 -4.83 -16.81 -0.35
N SER A 99 -5.62 -16.04 0.41
CA SER A 99 -5.12 -15.11 1.41
C SER A 99 -5.29 -15.64 2.83
N ASP A 100 -4.35 -15.29 3.69
CA ASP A 100 -4.56 -15.31 5.14
C ASP A 100 -5.51 -14.17 5.50
N PHE A 101 -6.44 -14.38 6.42
CA PHE A 101 -7.41 -13.37 6.82
C PHE A 101 -7.23 -13.00 8.29
N ILE A 102 -6.93 -11.72 8.54
CA ILE A 102 -6.86 -11.14 9.89
C ILE A 102 -7.81 -9.95 9.91
N GLU A 103 -9.01 -10.16 10.40
CA GLU A 103 -10.02 -9.11 10.43
C GLU A 103 -9.57 -7.95 11.32
N PHE A 104 -9.65 -6.75 10.76
CA PHE A 104 -9.33 -5.55 11.51
C PHE A 104 -10.50 -5.11 12.37
N HIS A 105 -10.26 -4.95 13.66
CA HIS A 105 -11.11 -4.29 14.61
C HIS A 105 -10.32 -3.25 15.39
N GLU A 106 -10.92 -2.13 15.69
CA GLU A 106 -10.25 -1.03 16.39
C GLU A 106 -9.70 -1.45 17.76
N ASP A 107 -10.47 -2.23 18.50
CA ASP A 107 -10.11 -2.72 19.84
C ASP A 107 -8.90 -3.67 19.84
N THR A 108 -8.66 -4.37 18.74
CA THR A 108 -7.56 -5.34 18.58
C THR A 108 -6.49 -4.88 17.59
N ALA A 109 -6.53 -3.62 17.20
CA ALA A 109 -5.64 -3.08 16.16
C ALA A 109 -4.15 -3.29 16.46
N ALA A 110 -3.75 -3.11 17.72
CA ALA A 110 -2.37 -3.33 18.17
C ALA A 110 -1.94 -4.79 18.05
N ASP A 111 -2.80 -5.70 18.50
CA ASP A 111 -2.52 -7.14 18.47
C ASP A 111 -2.49 -7.66 17.04
N ASN A 112 -3.41 -7.20 16.19
CA ASN A 112 -3.45 -7.54 14.78
C ASN A 112 -2.20 -7.04 14.04
N ALA A 113 -1.75 -5.81 14.31
CA ALA A 113 -0.51 -5.29 13.73
C ALA A 113 0.72 -6.11 14.14
N LYS A 114 0.84 -6.45 15.42
CA LYS A 114 1.90 -7.31 15.92
C LYS A 114 1.85 -8.73 15.35
N ALA A 115 0.65 -9.30 15.22
CA ALA A 115 0.47 -10.62 14.60
C ALA A 115 0.94 -10.63 13.15
N ILE A 116 0.56 -9.63 12.36
CA ILE A 116 0.99 -9.46 10.98
C ILE A 116 2.51 -9.36 10.88
N ILE A 117 3.13 -8.54 11.73
CA ILE A 117 4.59 -8.38 11.75
C ILE A 117 5.27 -9.70 12.12
N ARG A 118 4.78 -10.42 13.13
CA ARG A 118 5.32 -11.73 13.51
C ARG A 118 5.22 -12.74 12.36
N MET A 119 4.08 -12.78 11.69
CA MET A 119 3.91 -13.64 10.49
C MET A 119 4.95 -13.33 9.41
N ALA A 120 5.21 -12.05 9.14
CA ALA A 120 6.23 -11.64 8.19
C ALA A 120 7.64 -12.05 8.65
N ILE A 121 7.97 -11.84 9.93
CA ILE A 121 9.26 -12.22 10.52
C ILE A 121 9.48 -13.73 10.42
N GLU A 122 8.49 -14.52 10.81
CA GLU A 122 8.58 -15.98 10.74
C GLU A 122 8.74 -16.47 9.31
N ASN A 123 8.08 -15.78 8.38
CA ASN A 123 8.12 -16.12 6.95
C ASN A 123 9.46 -15.76 6.29
N PHE A 124 10.28 -14.92 6.91
CA PHE A 124 11.64 -14.62 6.43
C PHE A 124 12.49 -15.87 6.24
N LYS A 125 12.28 -16.90 7.07
CA LYS A 125 12.98 -18.19 6.97
C LYS A 125 12.70 -18.95 5.67
N ASN A 126 11.58 -18.63 5.04
CA ASN A 126 11.12 -19.28 3.79
C ASN A 126 11.59 -18.52 2.54
N ARG A 127 12.31 -17.41 2.72
CA ARG A 127 12.87 -16.64 1.60
C ARG A 127 13.85 -17.52 0.82
N LYS A 128 13.67 -17.53 -0.50
CA LYS A 128 14.52 -18.25 -1.43
C LYS A 128 15.50 -17.26 -2.05
N PRO A 129 16.77 -17.25 -1.63
CA PRO A 129 17.75 -16.25 -2.10
C PRO A 129 17.90 -16.23 -3.62
N GLU A 130 17.76 -17.40 -4.27
CA GLU A 130 17.85 -17.57 -5.72
C GLU A 130 16.71 -16.88 -6.49
N LEU A 131 15.58 -16.61 -5.82
CA LEU A 131 14.44 -15.90 -6.41
C LEU A 131 14.45 -14.41 -6.09
N VAL A 132 15.40 -13.93 -5.28
CA VAL A 132 15.46 -12.51 -4.94
C VAL A 132 16.07 -11.70 -6.07
N ASN A 133 15.27 -10.83 -6.66
CA ASN A 133 15.68 -9.93 -7.72
C ASN A 133 15.10 -8.53 -7.48
N ILE A 134 15.82 -7.73 -6.72
CA ILE A 134 15.43 -6.35 -6.42
C ILE A 134 16.05 -5.43 -7.48
N PRO A 135 15.25 -4.71 -8.29
CA PRO A 135 15.77 -3.78 -9.26
C PRO A 135 16.63 -2.68 -8.60
N ASN A 136 17.79 -2.42 -9.14
CA ASN A 136 18.63 -1.31 -8.67
C ASN A 136 18.19 0.02 -9.29
N LEU A 137 16.92 0.32 -9.15
CA LEU A 137 16.30 1.55 -9.64
C LEU A 137 15.62 2.27 -8.48
N LYS A 138 16.05 3.52 -8.23
CA LYS A 138 15.46 4.40 -7.23
C LYS A 138 15.19 5.75 -7.86
N THR A 139 13.97 6.21 -7.75
CA THR A 139 13.56 7.54 -8.21
C THR A 139 12.84 8.28 -7.09
N LYS A 140 12.88 9.61 -7.15
CA LYS A 140 12.03 10.41 -6.27
C LYS A 140 10.61 10.36 -6.80
N ALA A 141 9.66 10.03 -5.94
CA ALA A 141 8.23 10.04 -6.24
C ALA A 141 7.53 11.08 -5.37
N ARG A 142 6.48 11.69 -5.90
CA ARG A 142 5.57 12.52 -5.11
C ARG A 142 4.45 11.63 -4.62
N VAL A 143 4.28 11.56 -3.31
CA VAL A 143 3.25 10.74 -2.67
C VAL A 143 2.05 11.57 -2.20
N GLY A 144 2.13 12.89 -2.33
CA GLY A 144 1.05 13.81 -2.01
C GLY A 144 1.49 15.28 -2.07
N TYR A 145 0.55 16.16 -1.76
CA TYR A 145 0.76 17.60 -1.68
C TYR A 145 0.14 18.13 -0.39
N SER A 146 0.80 19.11 0.23
CA SER A 146 0.17 19.84 1.33
C SER A 146 -0.97 20.74 0.81
N VAL A 147 -1.93 21.04 1.67
CA VAL A 147 -3.01 21.99 1.34
C VAL A 147 -2.45 23.36 0.93
N GLU A 148 -1.37 23.78 1.59
CA GLU A 148 -0.68 25.03 1.30
C GLU A 148 -0.03 25.04 -0.10
N ALA A 149 0.58 23.93 -0.50
CA ALA A 149 1.15 23.77 -1.83
C ALA A 149 0.06 23.81 -2.91
N ILE A 150 -1.06 23.14 -2.67
CA ILE A 150 -2.21 23.16 -3.58
C ILE A 150 -2.77 24.57 -3.71
N LYS A 151 -2.99 25.26 -2.57
CA LYS A 151 -3.50 26.63 -2.56
C LYS A 151 -2.57 27.60 -3.30
N LYS A 152 -1.28 27.44 -3.14
CA LYS A 152 -0.28 28.26 -3.84
C LYS A 152 -0.32 28.08 -5.36
N GLU A 153 -0.46 26.84 -5.83
CA GLU A 153 -0.53 26.56 -7.26
C GLU A 153 -1.86 27.03 -7.89
N LEU A 154 -2.94 27.05 -7.11
CA LEU A 154 -4.26 27.50 -7.57
C LEU A 154 -4.45 29.03 -7.45
N ASP A 155 -3.45 29.74 -6.95
CA ASP A 155 -3.29 31.21 -6.94
C ASP A 155 -4.59 32.00 -6.61
N GLY A 156 -5.14 31.76 -5.44
CA GLY A 156 -6.30 32.51 -4.95
C GLY A 156 -7.65 32.20 -5.61
N VAL A 157 -7.68 31.31 -6.59
CA VAL A 157 -8.94 30.78 -7.19
C VAL A 157 -9.52 29.69 -6.31
N CYS A 158 -8.81 29.32 -5.28
CA CYS A 158 -9.12 28.17 -4.44
C CYS A 158 -10.23 28.49 -3.42
N ASN A 159 -11.47 28.32 -3.84
CA ASN A 159 -12.47 27.81 -2.93
C ASN A 159 -12.89 26.42 -3.42
N SER A 160 -13.17 25.52 -2.52
CA SER A 160 -13.42 24.10 -2.84
C SER A 160 -14.52 23.89 -3.89
N HIS A 161 -15.45 24.80 -3.96
CA HIS A 161 -16.56 24.74 -4.93
C HIS A 161 -16.11 25.08 -6.36
N VAL A 162 -15.26 26.10 -6.49
CA VAL A 162 -14.73 26.51 -7.80
C VAL A 162 -13.75 25.48 -8.34
N ASP A 163 -12.95 24.88 -7.48
CA ASP A 163 -11.98 23.85 -7.87
C ASP A 163 -12.66 22.62 -8.45
N ALA A 164 -13.72 22.16 -7.81
CA ALA A 164 -14.52 21.05 -8.32
C ALA A 164 -15.11 21.36 -9.70
N LEU A 165 -15.67 22.55 -9.88
CA LEU A 165 -16.21 23.02 -11.15
C LEU A 165 -15.12 23.19 -12.22
N GLY A 166 -13.95 23.69 -11.85
CA GLY A 166 -12.81 23.84 -12.75
C GLY A 166 -12.32 22.48 -13.28
N THR A 167 -12.27 21.47 -12.44
CA THR A 167 -11.88 20.11 -12.82
C THR A 167 -12.91 19.44 -13.73
N LEU A 168 -14.19 19.64 -13.47
CA LEU A 168 -15.28 19.00 -14.23
C LEU A 168 -15.70 19.78 -15.48
N LYS A 169 -15.31 21.04 -15.60
CA LYS A 169 -15.75 21.89 -16.72
C LYS A 169 -15.44 21.31 -18.10
N PRO A 170 -14.22 20.82 -18.41
CA PRO A 170 -13.93 20.21 -19.70
C PRO A 170 -14.85 19.02 -20.00
N LEU A 171 -15.13 18.20 -18.99
CA LEU A 171 -16.03 17.05 -19.13
C LEU A 171 -17.47 17.52 -19.39
N ALA A 172 -17.95 18.52 -18.66
CA ALA A 172 -19.26 19.11 -18.86
C ALA A 172 -19.41 19.73 -20.27
N ASP A 173 -18.38 20.37 -20.78
CA ASP A 173 -18.38 20.95 -22.12
C ASP A 173 -18.45 19.86 -23.20
N VAL A 174 -17.77 18.74 -23.03
CA VAL A 174 -17.82 17.58 -23.92
C VAL A 174 -19.21 16.91 -23.93
N VAL A 175 -19.85 16.83 -22.75
CA VAL A 175 -21.24 16.34 -22.62
C VAL A 175 -22.22 17.29 -23.30
N LYS A 176 -22.10 18.60 -23.06
CA LYS A 176 -22.96 19.62 -23.71
C LYS A 176 -22.81 19.64 -25.23
N ALA A 177 -21.61 19.40 -25.73
CA ALA A 177 -21.36 19.28 -27.18
C ALA A 177 -21.89 17.99 -27.78
N GLY A 178 -22.48 17.08 -26.99
CA GLY A 178 -23.03 15.81 -27.45
C GLY A 178 -22.00 14.76 -27.86
N VAL A 179 -20.74 15.03 -27.61
CA VAL A 179 -19.62 14.08 -27.89
C VAL A 179 -19.62 12.93 -26.90
N LEU A 180 -19.85 13.23 -25.63
CA LEU A 180 -20.03 12.24 -24.59
C LEU A 180 -21.52 12.15 -24.20
N ARG A 181 -22.13 10.98 -24.39
CA ARG A 181 -23.57 10.78 -24.16
C ARG A 181 -23.92 10.13 -22.84
N GLY A 182 -22.93 9.75 -22.07
CA GLY A 182 -23.10 9.17 -20.74
C GLY A 182 -21.75 8.96 -20.07
N ALA A 183 -21.78 8.88 -18.75
CA ALA A 183 -20.66 8.48 -17.92
C ALA A 183 -21.18 7.54 -16.82
N VAL A 184 -20.40 6.53 -16.51
CA VAL A 184 -20.64 5.61 -15.39
C VAL A 184 -19.48 5.76 -14.42
N ALA A 185 -19.79 6.05 -13.16
CA ALA A 185 -18.83 6.15 -12.08
C ALA A 185 -18.95 4.96 -11.12
#